data_267500c4f9c26becc6ff182fcbe93dfa
#
_entry.id   267500c4f9c26becc6ff182fcbe93dfa
#
_cell.length_a   1.000
_cell.length_b   1.000
_cell.length_c   1.000
_cell.angle_alpha   90.00
_cell.angle_beta   90.00
_cell.angle_gamma   90.00
#
_symmetry.space_group_name_H-M   'P 1'
#
loop_
_entity.id
_entity.type
_entity.pdbx_description
1 polymer ?
#
loop_
_entity_poly.entity_id
_entity_poly.type
_entity_poly.pdbx_seq_one_letter_code
_entity_poly.pdbx_strand_id
1 'polypeptide(L)'
;MAFSAANLLFISSTSPASIIRHPKHTNSNITTTLLPKPSSLFPLSQQRAILRTNTRCSALSQSLTHPEYIPNRIPNETYVRVVDTTLRDGEQAPGASMTRLEKLAIAHQLAKLRVDVIEAGFPASSKYDLETVKLIAKEVGSRVDECGYVPVISAYCRCVRSDDVDAAWESVKDATRPRLCIFISTSEIHMKYKLNKTADQVLELAKESVRYARSLGAQDITFVCEDAGRSEKEFLYRIYGEAIKAGATTLTFTDTVGYNFPSEVEQFVKDLKANVIGIENVILSMHCHNDFGLANANTIAGAYAGARQVEVTINGIGERAGNASLEEFVMAVKTRGKDMLGGLHTGINTKHIVATSKMVEEYSGLSVQPHKAIVGANIFSHASGIHQDGVLKNKSTYEIILAEDIGYVHSHDTGIVLGKHSGRHALKSRLLQLGHDLDEKKFHEVFEHFKSLAETKKSLTNEDLESLVYQAAN
;
A
#
# COMPACT_ATOMS: atom_id res chain seq x y z
N MET A 1 30.22 7.30 -42.69
CA MET A 1 29.78 7.13 -44.09
C MET A 1 28.48 6.37 -44.07
N ALA A 2 27.51 6.94 -44.82
CA ALA A 2 26.24 6.42 -45.29
C ALA A 2 25.11 6.20 -44.28
N PHE A 3 24.23 7.16 -44.29
CA PHE A 3 22.80 7.14 -43.93
C PHE A 3 22.02 6.26 -44.91
N SER A 4 21.00 5.57 -44.40
CA SER A 4 19.85 5.19 -45.22
C SER A 4 18.56 5.34 -44.40
N ALA A 5 17.69 6.21 -44.91
CA ALA A 5 16.32 6.43 -44.45
C ALA A 5 15.37 5.49 -45.23
N ALA A 6 14.35 4.97 -44.57
CA ALA A 6 13.17 4.42 -45.28
C ALA A 6 11.90 4.58 -44.44
N ASN A 7 11.07 5.49 -44.90
CA ASN A 7 9.62 5.46 -45.18
C ASN A 7 8.62 5.05 -44.10
N LEU A 8 7.90 6.07 -43.62
CA LEU A 8 6.56 6.03 -43.02
C LEU A 8 5.52 5.63 -44.15
N LEU A 9 4.65 4.69 -43.84
CA LEU A 9 3.40 4.47 -44.53
C LEU A 9 2.23 4.66 -43.56
N PHE A 10 1.45 5.71 -43.77
CA PHE A 10 0.14 5.96 -43.16
C PHE A 10 -0.89 5.04 -43.83
N ILE A 11 -1.65 4.30 -43.05
CA ILE A 11 -2.90 3.68 -43.50
C ILE A 11 -4.02 4.20 -42.60
N SER A 12 -4.90 5.01 -43.18
CA SER A 12 -6.19 5.42 -42.60
C SER A 12 -7.21 4.31 -42.89
N SER A 13 -7.92 3.84 -41.84
CA SER A 13 -9.13 3.04 -42.03
C SER A 13 -10.28 3.66 -41.23
N THR A 14 -11.26 4.13 -41.96
CA THR A 14 -12.56 4.61 -41.51
C THR A 14 -13.42 3.43 -41.07
N SER A 15 -14.06 3.48 -39.92
CA SER A 15 -15.09 2.54 -39.47
C SER A 15 -16.48 3.18 -39.56
N PRO A 16 -17.53 2.46 -39.95
CA PRO A 16 -18.88 2.97 -40.00
C PRO A 16 -19.61 2.80 -38.65
N ALA A 17 -20.40 3.79 -38.29
CA ALA A 17 -21.30 3.80 -37.16
C ALA A 17 -22.44 2.81 -37.29
N SER A 18 -22.70 1.96 -36.30
CA SER A 18 -23.91 1.17 -36.15
C SER A 18 -24.81 1.73 -35.07
N ILE A 19 -26.03 2.05 -35.51
CA ILE A 19 -27.16 2.55 -34.69
C ILE A 19 -27.76 1.36 -33.93
N ILE A 20 -27.78 1.42 -32.61
CA ILE A 20 -28.56 0.45 -31.80
C ILE A 20 -29.80 1.15 -31.25
N ARG A 21 -30.98 0.58 -31.61
CA ARG A 21 -32.31 0.98 -31.16
C ARG A 21 -32.62 0.40 -29.78
N HIS A 22 -33.19 1.23 -28.89
CA HIS A 22 -33.78 0.82 -27.61
C HIS A 22 -35.10 0.06 -27.80
N PRO A 23 -35.40 -0.99 -27.03
CA PRO A 23 -36.75 -1.53 -26.88
C PRO A 23 -37.47 -0.92 -25.67
N LYS A 24 -38.78 -0.78 -25.86
CA LYS A 24 -39.76 -0.14 -24.97
C LYS A 24 -40.10 -1.00 -23.74
N HIS A 25 -40.46 -0.32 -22.65
CA HIS A 25 -41.03 -0.85 -21.42
C HIS A 25 -42.28 -1.74 -21.62
N THR A 26 -42.36 -2.84 -20.89
CA THR A 26 -43.62 -3.53 -20.53
C THR A 26 -43.73 -3.65 -19.02
N ASN A 27 -44.82 -3.15 -18.51
CA ASN A 27 -45.27 -3.28 -17.10
C ASN A 27 -45.55 -4.74 -16.76
N SER A 28 -45.06 -5.21 -15.60
CA SER A 28 -45.61 -6.40 -14.95
C SER A 28 -45.85 -6.14 -13.46
N ASN A 29 -47.10 -6.46 -13.05
CA ASN A 29 -47.67 -6.28 -11.71
C ASN A 29 -46.87 -7.03 -10.64
N ILE A 30 -46.59 -6.34 -9.54
CA ILE A 30 -46.05 -6.95 -8.31
C ILE A 30 -47.17 -7.25 -7.36
N THR A 31 -47.41 -8.55 -7.13
CA THR A 31 -48.30 -9.07 -6.10
C THR A 31 -47.59 -9.07 -4.75
N THR A 32 -48.08 -8.30 -3.81
CA THR A 32 -47.54 -8.20 -2.44
C THR A 32 -47.99 -9.42 -1.63
N THR A 33 -47.06 -10.33 -1.31
CA THR A 33 -47.27 -11.41 -0.34
C THR A 33 -46.82 -10.93 1.04
N LEU A 34 -47.74 -10.87 1.98
CA LEU A 34 -47.52 -10.53 3.40
C LEU A 34 -46.78 -11.70 4.09
N LEU A 35 -45.59 -11.45 4.63
CA LEU A 35 -44.90 -12.35 5.53
C LEU A 35 -45.33 -12.14 6.98
N PRO A 36 -45.40 -13.21 7.82
CA PRO A 36 -45.87 -13.12 9.20
C PRO A 36 -44.81 -12.44 10.10
N LYS A 37 -45.29 -11.67 11.09
CA LYS A 37 -44.48 -10.97 12.10
C LYS A 37 -43.74 -11.96 12.99
N PRO A 38 -42.41 -11.80 13.26
CA PRO A 38 -41.73 -12.58 14.29
C PRO A 38 -42.10 -12.05 15.69
N SER A 39 -42.41 -12.97 16.59
CA SER A 39 -42.67 -12.71 18.01
C SER A 39 -41.35 -12.32 18.70
N SER A 40 -41.30 -11.13 19.30
CA SER A 40 -40.13 -10.59 20.01
C SER A 40 -40.02 -11.16 21.42
N LEU A 41 -38.93 -11.89 21.70
CA LEU A 41 -38.56 -12.44 23.02
C LEU A 41 -37.30 -11.83 23.62
N PHE A 42 -36.95 -10.55 23.30
CA PHE A 42 -35.80 -9.84 23.91
C PHE A 42 -36.18 -8.43 24.39
N PRO A 43 -35.59 -7.95 25.50
CA PRO A 43 -35.82 -6.59 26.02
C PRO A 43 -35.42 -5.50 25.03
N LEU A 44 -36.19 -4.44 24.95
CA LEU A 44 -36.00 -3.28 24.05
C LEU A 44 -34.63 -2.61 24.12
N SER A 45 -33.90 -2.75 25.25
CA SER A 45 -32.55 -2.23 25.43
C SER A 45 -31.49 -3.00 24.64
N GLN A 46 -31.62 -4.31 24.53
CA GLN A 46 -30.68 -5.15 23.74
C GLN A 46 -30.96 -5.02 22.24
N GLN A 47 -32.21 -4.85 21.82
CA GLN A 47 -32.54 -4.60 20.41
C GLN A 47 -31.99 -3.26 19.91
N ARG A 48 -31.99 -2.21 20.79
CA ARG A 48 -31.36 -0.92 20.43
C ARG A 48 -29.85 -0.97 20.36
N ALA A 49 -29.19 -1.82 21.14
CA ALA A 49 -27.75 -2.02 21.06
C ALA A 49 -27.34 -2.78 19.77
N ILE A 50 -28.07 -3.85 19.44
CA ILE A 50 -27.84 -4.65 18.21
C ILE A 50 -28.13 -3.82 16.95
N LEU A 51 -29.19 -2.99 16.96
CA LEU A 51 -29.52 -2.09 15.86
C LEU A 51 -28.46 -0.96 15.70
N ARG A 52 -27.89 -0.44 16.80
CA ARG A 52 -26.85 0.59 16.75
C ARG A 52 -25.50 0.03 16.29
N THR A 53 -25.13 -1.19 16.66
CA THR A 53 -23.92 -1.85 16.17
C THR A 53 -24.03 -2.20 14.68
N ASN A 54 -25.15 -2.76 14.25
CA ASN A 54 -25.41 -3.04 12.83
C ASN A 54 -25.45 -1.77 11.96
N THR A 55 -25.97 -0.64 12.49
CA THR A 55 -26.01 0.62 11.73
C THR A 55 -24.64 1.28 11.64
N ARG A 56 -23.76 1.13 12.66
CA ARG A 56 -22.37 1.60 12.58
C ARG A 56 -21.53 0.75 11.63
N CYS A 57 -21.65 -0.57 11.66
CA CYS A 57 -21.01 -1.45 10.68
C CYS A 57 -21.55 -1.22 9.27
N SER A 58 -22.87 -1.02 9.07
CA SER A 58 -23.43 -0.80 7.74
C SER A 58 -23.03 0.53 7.11
N ALA A 59 -22.77 1.59 7.89
CA ALA A 59 -22.28 2.87 7.39
C ALA A 59 -20.78 2.82 7.01
N LEU A 60 -19.97 1.96 7.67
CA LEU A 60 -18.61 1.65 7.28
C LEU A 60 -18.53 0.56 6.19
N SER A 61 -19.61 -0.23 5.99
CA SER A 61 -19.57 -1.49 5.26
C SER A 61 -19.75 -1.39 3.75
N GLN A 62 -20.01 -0.23 3.18
CA GLN A 62 -20.15 -0.14 1.71
C GLN A 62 -18.81 0.01 0.94
N SER A 63 -17.66 0.16 1.62
CA SER A 63 -16.36 0.29 0.95
C SER A 63 -15.16 -0.45 1.56
N LEU A 64 -15.27 -1.09 2.74
CA LEU A 64 -14.13 -1.66 3.47
C LEU A 64 -14.41 -3.09 4.00
N THR A 65 -14.95 -3.98 3.19
CA THR A 65 -15.14 -5.37 3.61
C THR A 65 -13.90 -6.19 3.25
N HIS A 66 -13.14 -6.58 4.29
CA HIS A 66 -12.18 -7.67 4.13
C HIS A 66 -12.95 -8.95 3.80
N PRO A 67 -12.54 -9.72 2.78
CA PRO A 67 -13.10 -11.04 2.55
C PRO A 67 -12.82 -11.95 3.73
N GLU A 68 -13.58 -13.05 3.85
CA GLU A 68 -13.25 -14.11 4.80
C GLU A 68 -11.77 -14.51 4.67
N TYR A 69 -11.08 -14.56 5.81
CA TYR A 69 -9.68 -14.93 5.81
C TYR A 69 -9.52 -16.45 5.68
N ILE A 70 -8.96 -16.88 4.56
CA ILE A 70 -8.56 -18.26 4.31
C ILE A 70 -7.07 -18.24 3.94
N PRO A 71 -6.19 -19.00 4.63
CA PRO A 71 -4.74 -18.91 4.45
C PRO A 71 -4.27 -19.04 3.00
N ASN A 72 -4.80 -20.02 2.28
CA ASN A 72 -4.35 -20.39 0.92
C ASN A 72 -5.27 -19.91 -0.21
N ARG A 73 -6.30 -19.11 0.10
CA ARG A 73 -7.28 -18.65 -0.90
C ARG A 73 -7.85 -17.28 -0.52
N ILE A 74 -8.13 -16.48 -1.52
CA ILE A 74 -8.91 -15.23 -1.37
C ILE A 74 -10.23 -15.43 -2.11
N PRO A 75 -11.40 -15.41 -1.40
CA PRO A 75 -12.70 -15.66 -2.03
C PRO A 75 -13.07 -14.67 -3.14
N ASN A 76 -12.60 -13.42 -3.02
CA ASN A 76 -12.79 -12.38 -4.01
C ASN A 76 -11.55 -12.28 -4.92
N GLU A 77 -11.68 -12.64 -6.18
CA GLU A 77 -10.57 -12.70 -7.15
C GLU A 77 -9.94 -11.35 -7.48
N THR A 78 -10.64 -10.24 -7.24
CA THR A 78 -10.12 -8.89 -7.46
C THR A 78 -9.56 -8.25 -6.18
N TYR A 79 -9.72 -8.90 -5.03
CA TYR A 79 -9.14 -8.43 -3.77
C TYR A 79 -7.64 -8.73 -3.72
N VAL A 80 -6.85 -7.71 -3.35
CA VAL A 80 -5.41 -7.86 -3.12
C VAL A 80 -5.14 -7.72 -1.63
N ARG A 81 -4.62 -8.80 -1.02
CA ARG A 81 -4.18 -8.83 0.37
C ARG A 81 -2.92 -8.00 0.54
N VAL A 82 -2.90 -7.11 1.53
CA VAL A 82 -1.77 -6.23 1.83
C VAL A 82 -1.05 -6.72 3.07
N VAL A 83 0.21 -7.09 2.92
CA VAL A 83 1.15 -7.41 4.00
C VAL A 83 1.99 -6.18 4.26
N ASP A 84 1.93 -5.66 5.47
CA ASP A 84 2.87 -4.63 5.91
C ASP A 84 4.08 -5.29 6.59
N THR A 85 5.27 -5.01 6.06
CA THR A 85 6.55 -5.51 6.59
C THR A 85 7.41 -4.38 7.19
N THR A 86 6.80 -3.24 7.55
CA THR A 86 7.49 -2.10 8.16
C THR A 86 8.26 -2.51 9.42
N LEU A 87 7.66 -3.38 10.25
CA LEU A 87 8.24 -3.81 11.53
C LEU A 87 9.30 -4.92 11.41
N ARG A 88 9.53 -5.45 10.19
CA ARG A 88 10.59 -6.43 9.92
C ARG A 88 11.59 -5.88 8.90
N ASP A 89 11.19 -5.81 7.62
CA ASP A 89 12.08 -5.38 6.54
C ASP A 89 12.29 -3.85 6.54
N GLY A 90 11.24 -3.11 6.87
CA GLY A 90 11.32 -1.66 7.06
C GLY A 90 12.32 -1.26 8.15
N GLU A 91 12.31 -1.94 9.29
CA GLU A 91 13.25 -1.70 10.40
C GLU A 91 14.70 -2.07 10.04
N GLN A 92 14.92 -2.88 9.00
CA GLN A 92 16.25 -3.20 8.50
C GLN A 92 16.87 -2.07 7.66
N ALA A 93 16.15 -0.98 7.41
CA ALA A 93 16.71 0.21 6.78
C ALA A 93 17.87 0.76 7.62
N PRO A 94 19.03 1.10 7.01
CA PRO A 94 20.13 1.68 7.74
C PRO A 94 19.70 2.96 8.48
N GLY A 95 19.87 2.95 9.81
CA GLY A 95 19.48 4.05 10.70
C GLY A 95 18.06 3.94 11.28
N ALA A 96 17.20 3.07 10.78
CA ALA A 96 15.91 2.79 11.41
C ALA A 96 16.10 1.85 12.61
N SER A 97 15.79 2.31 13.80
CA SER A 97 15.84 1.48 15.01
C SER A 97 14.66 1.85 15.89
N MET A 98 13.72 0.91 16.03
CA MET A 98 12.50 1.15 16.79
C MET A 98 12.51 0.34 18.10
N THR A 99 12.09 0.97 19.17
CA THR A 99 11.90 0.30 20.46
C THR A 99 10.68 -0.62 20.42
N ARG A 100 10.60 -1.56 21.36
CA ARG A 100 9.43 -2.45 21.51
C ARG A 100 8.11 -1.71 21.59
N LEU A 101 8.06 -0.57 22.31
CA LEU A 101 6.84 0.20 22.48
C LEU A 101 6.46 0.97 21.22
N GLU A 102 7.43 1.46 20.46
CA GLU A 102 7.21 2.09 19.16
C GLU A 102 6.71 1.06 18.14
N LYS A 103 7.34 -0.14 18.07
CA LYS A 103 6.84 -1.25 17.23
C LYS A 103 5.40 -1.63 17.60
N LEU A 104 5.07 -1.71 18.88
CA LEU A 104 3.69 -1.98 19.33
C LEU A 104 2.73 -0.86 18.92
N ALA A 105 3.13 0.40 19.07
CA ALA A 105 2.30 1.55 18.67
C ALA A 105 2.04 1.55 17.15
N ILE A 106 3.07 1.28 16.33
CA ILE A 106 2.93 1.12 14.88
C ILE A 106 2.00 -0.06 14.56
N ALA A 107 2.15 -1.21 15.23
CA ALA A 107 1.27 -2.37 15.01
C ALA A 107 -0.21 -2.04 15.29
N HIS A 108 -0.50 -1.30 16.35
CA HIS A 108 -1.84 -0.79 16.63
C HIS A 108 -2.35 0.17 15.53
N GLN A 109 -1.47 1.01 15.00
CA GLN A 109 -1.81 1.94 13.93
C GLN A 109 -2.04 1.20 12.59
N LEU A 110 -1.25 0.17 12.28
CA LEU A 110 -1.44 -0.71 11.13
C LEU A 110 -2.78 -1.46 11.21
N ALA A 111 -3.20 -1.88 12.41
CA ALA A 111 -4.52 -2.46 12.62
C ALA A 111 -5.66 -1.46 12.37
N LYS A 112 -5.50 -0.16 12.72
CA LYS A 112 -6.46 0.90 12.37
C LYS A 112 -6.47 1.19 10.86
N LEU A 113 -5.31 1.12 10.22
CA LEU A 113 -5.16 1.22 8.77
C LEU A 113 -5.80 0.01 8.06
N ARG A 114 -6.07 -1.09 8.82
CA ARG A 114 -6.69 -2.33 8.35
C ARG A 114 -5.83 -3.09 7.33
N VAL A 115 -4.54 -3.22 7.58
CA VAL A 115 -3.70 -4.13 6.79
C VAL A 115 -4.09 -5.58 7.04
N ASP A 116 -4.07 -6.43 6.02
CA ASP A 116 -4.46 -7.84 6.18
C ASP A 116 -3.47 -8.62 7.05
N VAL A 117 -2.18 -8.34 6.90
CA VAL A 117 -1.10 -9.02 7.59
C VAL A 117 -0.08 -8.02 8.11
N ILE A 118 0.37 -8.18 9.34
CA ILE A 118 1.50 -7.46 9.93
C ILE A 118 2.66 -8.45 10.09
N GLU A 119 3.73 -8.27 9.35
CA GLU A 119 4.98 -8.99 9.58
C GLU A 119 5.74 -8.29 10.71
N ALA A 120 5.65 -8.86 11.91
CA ALA A 120 5.96 -8.16 13.16
C ALA A 120 7.45 -8.15 13.53
N GLY A 121 8.27 -9.03 12.93
CA GLY A 121 9.70 -9.07 13.20
C GLY A 121 10.35 -10.42 12.83
N PHE A 122 11.62 -10.57 13.27
CA PHE A 122 12.43 -11.75 13.07
C PHE A 122 12.86 -12.35 14.43
N PRO A 123 12.02 -13.15 15.08
CA PRO A 123 12.18 -13.62 16.48
C PRO A 123 13.51 -14.29 16.78
N ALA A 124 14.11 -15.01 15.80
CA ALA A 124 15.39 -15.66 15.96
C ALA A 124 16.59 -14.68 15.94
N SER A 125 16.39 -13.41 15.63
CA SER A 125 17.46 -12.40 15.61
C SER A 125 17.94 -12.08 17.02
N SER A 126 17.01 -12.01 17.99
CA SER A 126 17.31 -11.71 19.39
C SER A 126 16.13 -12.08 20.30
N LYS A 127 16.43 -12.27 21.59
CA LYS A 127 15.39 -12.42 22.62
C LYS A 127 14.49 -11.19 22.70
N TYR A 128 15.04 -9.99 22.45
CA TYR A 128 14.28 -8.75 22.44
C TYR A 128 13.23 -8.74 21.33
N ASP A 129 13.60 -9.15 20.13
CA ASP A 129 12.67 -9.20 18.99
C ASP A 129 11.62 -10.31 19.17
N LEU A 130 12.01 -11.48 19.68
CA LEU A 130 11.07 -12.55 20.06
C LEU A 130 9.99 -12.06 21.01
N GLU A 131 10.38 -11.38 22.11
CA GLU A 131 9.43 -10.84 23.09
C GLU A 131 8.59 -9.68 22.51
N THR A 132 9.14 -8.92 21.58
CA THR A 132 8.41 -7.86 20.88
C THR A 132 7.32 -8.43 19.98
N VAL A 133 7.63 -9.46 19.19
CA VAL A 133 6.65 -10.13 18.32
C VAL A 133 5.57 -10.82 19.17
N LYS A 134 5.93 -11.47 20.29
CA LYS A 134 4.94 -12.01 21.24
C LYS A 134 3.99 -10.95 21.78
N LEU A 135 4.51 -9.80 22.13
CA LEU A 135 3.69 -8.69 22.62
C LEU A 135 2.71 -8.21 21.56
N ILE A 136 3.16 -8.03 20.31
CA ILE A 136 2.31 -7.63 19.18
C ILE A 136 1.25 -8.71 18.90
N ALA A 137 1.61 -9.98 18.89
CA ALA A 137 0.68 -11.08 18.70
C ALA A 137 -0.43 -11.08 19.76
N LYS A 138 -0.08 -10.84 21.01
CA LYS A 138 -1.02 -10.77 22.14
C LYS A 138 -1.87 -9.50 22.13
N GLU A 139 -1.28 -8.32 21.90
CA GLU A 139 -1.99 -7.04 22.08
C GLU A 139 -2.75 -6.60 20.83
N VAL A 140 -2.30 -6.98 19.64
CA VAL A 140 -2.90 -6.61 18.35
C VAL A 140 -3.54 -7.81 17.67
N GLY A 141 -2.82 -8.94 17.59
CA GLY A 141 -3.27 -10.15 16.90
C GLY A 141 -4.41 -10.91 17.57
N SER A 142 -4.77 -10.61 18.83
CA SER A 142 -5.88 -11.22 19.53
C SER A 142 -7.12 -10.31 19.63
N ARG A 143 -7.03 -9.05 19.22
CA ARG A 143 -8.13 -8.08 19.32
C ARG A 143 -8.96 -8.03 18.06
N VAL A 144 -10.08 -8.72 18.08
CA VAL A 144 -11.09 -8.65 17.01
C VAL A 144 -11.92 -7.38 17.20
N ASP A 145 -12.04 -6.54 16.16
CA ASP A 145 -12.86 -5.34 16.21
C ASP A 145 -14.38 -5.64 16.11
N GLU A 146 -15.20 -4.61 16.27
CA GLU A 146 -16.68 -4.74 16.22
C GLU A 146 -17.20 -5.27 14.85
N CYS A 147 -16.36 -5.21 13.80
CA CYS A 147 -16.70 -5.69 12.46
C CYS A 147 -16.11 -7.08 12.17
N GLY A 148 -15.49 -7.75 13.14
CA GLY A 148 -14.87 -9.07 12.99
C GLY A 148 -13.49 -9.05 12.36
N TYR A 149 -12.88 -7.87 12.17
CA TYR A 149 -11.53 -7.76 11.66
C TYR A 149 -10.50 -7.98 12.77
N VAL A 150 -9.46 -8.75 12.44
CA VAL A 150 -8.21 -8.88 13.17
C VAL A 150 -7.09 -9.13 12.16
N PRO A 151 -5.93 -8.44 12.25
CA PRO A 151 -4.82 -8.71 11.33
C PRO A 151 -4.22 -10.09 11.59
N VAL A 152 -3.67 -10.69 10.55
CA VAL A 152 -2.73 -11.81 10.69
C VAL A 152 -1.44 -11.28 11.27
N ILE A 153 -0.85 -11.99 12.24
CA ILE A 153 0.51 -11.67 12.73
C ILE A 153 1.47 -12.70 12.17
N SER A 154 2.44 -12.21 11.42
CA SER A 154 3.46 -13.01 10.74
C SER A 154 4.82 -12.85 11.42
N ALA A 155 5.56 -13.94 11.55
CA ALA A 155 6.95 -13.94 12.00
C ALA A 155 7.86 -14.52 10.93
N TYR A 156 9.00 -13.86 10.69
CA TYR A 156 9.99 -14.23 9.69
C TYR A 156 11.01 -15.23 10.24
N CYS A 157 11.38 -16.26 9.45
CA CYS A 157 12.37 -17.26 9.85
C CYS A 157 13.09 -17.90 8.66
N ARG A 158 14.32 -18.37 8.89
CA ARG A 158 15.15 -19.05 7.89
C ARG A 158 14.84 -20.54 7.79
N CYS A 159 14.86 -21.09 6.59
CA CYS A 159 14.77 -22.54 6.36
C CYS A 159 15.95 -23.34 6.93
N VAL A 160 17.12 -22.72 7.05
CA VAL A 160 18.37 -23.43 7.36
C VAL A 160 18.51 -23.86 8.83
N ARG A 161 17.57 -23.46 9.70
CA ARG A 161 17.64 -23.66 11.15
C ARG A 161 16.26 -23.96 11.73
N SER A 162 16.11 -25.10 12.38
CA SER A 162 14.85 -25.45 13.05
C SER A 162 14.54 -24.52 14.24
N ASP A 163 15.58 -24.11 14.98
CA ASP A 163 15.45 -23.16 16.11
C ASP A 163 14.90 -21.79 15.68
N ASP A 164 15.14 -21.35 14.45
CA ASP A 164 14.50 -20.14 13.88
C ASP A 164 12.99 -20.34 13.73
N VAL A 165 12.56 -21.50 13.22
CA VAL A 165 11.14 -21.84 13.03
C VAL A 165 10.44 -21.98 14.39
N ASP A 166 11.11 -22.60 15.38
CA ASP A 166 10.62 -22.70 16.75
C ASP A 166 10.40 -21.32 17.39
N ALA A 167 11.39 -20.43 17.29
CA ALA A 167 11.29 -19.07 17.80
C ALA A 167 10.16 -18.27 17.13
N ALA A 168 10.03 -18.40 15.81
CA ALA A 168 8.98 -17.75 15.06
C ALA A 168 7.59 -18.26 15.48
N TRP A 169 7.40 -19.58 15.55
CA TRP A 169 6.12 -20.17 15.98
C TRP A 169 5.76 -19.78 17.41
N GLU A 170 6.70 -19.89 18.33
CA GLU A 170 6.50 -19.52 19.74
C GLU A 170 6.09 -18.04 19.89
N SER A 171 6.53 -17.17 18.97
CA SER A 171 6.21 -15.76 19.04
C SER A 171 4.82 -15.38 18.54
N VAL A 172 4.20 -16.18 17.64
CA VAL A 172 2.92 -15.83 17.02
C VAL A 172 1.78 -16.80 17.32
N LYS A 173 2.04 -18.01 17.85
CA LYS A 173 1.03 -19.07 18.04
C LYS A 173 -0.21 -18.66 18.82
N ASP A 174 -0.10 -17.64 19.70
CA ASP A 174 -1.18 -17.14 20.53
C ASP A 174 -2.03 -16.02 19.84
N ALA A 175 -1.67 -15.61 18.63
CA ALA A 175 -2.50 -14.72 17.84
C ALA A 175 -3.75 -15.45 17.31
N THR A 176 -4.84 -14.72 17.05
CA THR A 176 -6.05 -15.29 16.42
C THR A 176 -5.76 -15.87 15.03
N ARG A 177 -4.83 -15.25 14.30
CA ARG A 177 -4.41 -15.66 12.95
C ARG A 177 -2.88 -15.65 12.87
N PRO A 178 -2.20 -16.70 13.39
CA PRO A 178 -0.75 -16.78 13.34
C PRO A 178 -0.26 -17.22 11.95
N ARG A 179 0.83 -16.63 11.47
CA ARG A 179 1.50 -16.99 10.21
C ARG A 179 3.00 -17.13 10.42
N LEU A 180 3.59 -18.10 9.75
CA LEU A 180 5.04 -18.19 9.58
C LEU A 180 5.45 -17.75 8.18
N CYS A 181 6.48 -16.90 8.09
CA CYS A 181 7.11 -16.49 6.85
C CYS A 181 8.49 -17.12 6.76
N ILE A 182 8.62 -18.19 5.97
CA ILE A 182 9.81 -19.04 5.88
C ILE A 182 10.54 -18.74 4.57
N PHE A 183 11.82 -18.39 4.63
CA PHE A 183 12.59 -18.01 3.45
C PHE A 183 13.88 -18.79 3.26
N ILE A 184 14.28 -18.90 1.99
CA ILE A 184 15.59 -19.37 1.56
C ILE A 184 15.98 -18.69 0.24
N SER A 185 17.28 -18.44 0.07
CA SER A 185 17.82 -17.87 -1.17
C SER A 185 17.84 -18.89 -2.31
N THR A 186 17.46 -18.47 -3.52
CA THR A 186 17.29 -19.36 -4.66
C THR A 186 18.15 -19.01 -5.88
N SER A 187 18.76 -17.81 -5.91
CA SER A 187 19.67 -17.46 -7.01
C SER A 187 21.02 -18.19 -6.89
N GLU A 188 21.62 -18.49 -8.01
CA GLU A 188 22.93 -19.15 -8.07
C GLU A 188 23.98 -18.40 -7.25
N ILE A 189 24.01 -17.08 -7.35
CA ILE A 189 24.95 -16.22 -6.61
C ILE A 189 24.75 -16.35 -5.10
N HIS A 190 23.50 -16.38 -4.61
CA HIS A 190 23.24 -16.55 -3.19
C HIS A 190 23.47 -17.98 -2.71
N MET A 191 23.08 -18.97 -3.49
CA MET A 191 23.35 -20.37 -3.15
C MET A 191 24.84 -20.63 -3.02
N LYS A 192 25.64 -20.08 -3.94
CA LYS A 192 27.10 -20.27 -3.96
C LYS A 192 27.81 -19.51 -2.85
N TYR A 193 27.58 -18.19 -2.74
CA TYR A 193 28.41 -17.31 -1.89
C TYR A 193 27.83 -17.07 -0.50
N LYS A 194 26.51 -17.15 -0.33
CA LYS A 194 25.80 -16.91 0.94
C LYS A 194 25.51 -18.22 1.68
N LEU A 195 24.93 -19.21 0.99
CA LEU A 195 24.51 -20.46 1.61
C LEU A 195 25.58 -21.56 1.56
N ASN A 196 26.48 -21.51 0.57
CA ASN A 196 27.44 -22.58 0.25
C ASN A 196 26.72 -23.94 0.10
N LYS A 197 25.65 -23.97 -0.72
CA LYS A 197 24.78 -25.12 -0.94
C LYS A 197 24.45 -25.29 -2.42
N THR A 198 24.21 -26.55 -2.82
CA THR A 198 23.67 -26.87 -4.14
C THR A 198 22.17 -26.60 -4.19
N ALA A 199 21.59 -26.48 -5.38
CA ALA A 199 20.15 -26.32 -5.58
C ALA A 199 19.34 -27.46 -4.93
N ASP A 200 19.80 -28.72 -5.03
CA ASP A 200 19.10 -29.86 -4.41
C ASP A 200 19.13 -29.79 -2.86
N GLN A 201 20.24 -29.33 -2.29
CA GLN A 201 20.33 -29.12 -0.83
C GLN A 201 19.38 -27.98 -0.39
N VAL A 202 19.27 -26.91 -1.16
CA VAL A 202 18.33 -25.81 -0.90
C VAL A 202 16.88 -26.29 -1.00
N LEU A 203 16.57 -27.11 -2.01
CA LEU A 203 15.25 -27.71 -2.19
C LEU A 203 14.84 -28.59 -0.99
N GLU A 204 15.74 -29.47 -0.50
CA GLU A 204 15.43 -30.32 0.66
C GLU A 204 15.21 -29.49 1.92
N LEU A 205 16.05 -28.50 2.19
CA LEU A 205 15.86 -27.59 3.33
C LEU A 205 14.51 -26.87 3.28
N ALA A 206 14.08 -26.41 2.11
CA ALA A 206 12.79 -25.77 1.93
C ALA A 206 11.64 -26.72 2.31
N LYS A 207 11.66 -27.95 1.78
CA LYS A 207 10.66 -28.99 2.08
C LYS A 207 10.60 -29.34 3.56
N GLU A 208 11.77 -29.59 4.15
CA GLU A 208 11.88 -29.99 5.57
C GLU A 208 11.35 -28.88 6.47
N SER A 209 11.74 -27.61 6.22
CA SER A 209 11.32 -26.49 7.06
C SER A 209 9.81 -26.22 6.99
N VAL A 210 9.20 -26.32 5.80
CA VAL A 210 7.74 -26.15 5.67
C VAL A 210 7.00 -27.31 6.36
N ARG A 211 7.47 -28.57 6.19
CA ARG A 211 6.88 -29.72 6.90
C ARG A 211 7.04 -29.60 8.41
N TYR A 212 8.21 -29.14 8.86
CA TYR A 212 8.46 -28.93 10.28
C TYR A 212 7.51 -27.88 10.87
N ALA A 213 7.36 -26.75 10.22
CA ALA A 213 6.40 -25.71 10.63
C ALA A 213 4.97 -26.25 10.70
N ARG A 214 4.56 -27.08 9.73
CA ARG A 214 3.26 -27.78 9.78
C ARG A 214 3.14 -28.70 10.99
N SER A 215 4.20 -29.43 11.35
CA SER A 215 4.20 -30.36 12.51
C SER A 215 4.07 -29.61 13.85
N LEU A 216 4.49 -28.33 13.91
CA LEU A 216 4.29 -27.46 15.07
C LEU A 216 2.85 -26.94 15.20
N GLY A 217 2.02 -27.13 14.16
CA GLY A 217 0.61 -26.69 14.13
C GLY A 217 0.35 -25.45 13.28
N ALA A 218 1.36 -24.85 12.62
CA ALA A 218 1.18 -23.70 11.75
C ALA A 218 0.30 -24.05 10.55
N GLN A 219 -0.86 -23.41 10.44
CA GLN A 219 -1.81 -23.63 9.34
C GLN A 219 -1.62 -22.61 8.20
N ASP A 220 -0.98 -21.50 8.46
CA ASP A 220 -0.69 -20.42 7.50
C ASP A 220 0.82 -20.24 7.38
N ILE A 221 1.36 -20.59 6.21
CA ILE A 221 2.80 -20.56 5.93
C ILE A 221 3.05 -19.87 4.61
N THR A 222 3.73 -18.73 4.66
CA THR A 222 4.31 -18.09 3.48
C THR A 222 5.69 -18.66 3.23
N PHE A 223 5.95 -19.14 2.02
CA PHE A 223 7.27 -19.56 1.56
C PHE A 223 7.87 -18.52 0.62
N VAL A 224 9.05 -18.02 0.94
CA VAL A 224 9.72 -16.94 0.23
C VAL A 224 10.98 -17.42 -0.46
N CYS A 225 11.06 -17.24 -1.78
CA CYS A 225 12.30 -17.43 -2.53
C CYS A 225 13.06 -16.11 -2.60
N GLU A 226 14.03 -15.93 -1.70
CA GLU A 226 14.89 -14.73 -1.73
C GLU A 226 15.71 -14.72 -3.03
N ASP A 227 15.77 -13.53 -3.66
CA ASP A 227 16.43 -13.28 -4.93
C ASP A 227 15.83 -14.07 -6.12
N ALA A 228 14.49 -14.27 -6.07
CA ALA A 228 13.76 -14.97 -7.12
C ALA A 228 13.90 -14.27 -8.49
N GLY A 229 13.99 -12.95 -8.51
CA GLY A 229 14.16 -12.17 -9.75
C GLY A 229 15.44 -12.48 -10.53
N ARG A 230 16.46 -13.09 -9.89
CA ARG A 230 17.71 -13.53 -10.51
C ARG A 230 17.94 -15.04 -10.45
N SER A 231 16.92 -15.78 -10.06
CA SER A 231 16.99 -17.25 -9.97
C SER A 231 16.63 -17.92 -11.29
N GLU A 232 17.18 -19.13 -11.50
CA GLU A 232 16.81 -19.97 -12.63
C GLU A 232 15.32 -20.36 -12.54
N LYS A 233 14.57 -20.15 -13.62
CA LYS A 233 13.11 -20.34 -13.64
C LYS A 233 12.70 -21.77 -13.31
N GLU A 234 13.36 -22.75 -13.90
CA GLU A 234 13.09 -24.17 -13.69
C GLU A 234 13.32 -24.58 -12.23
N PHE A 235 14.33 -23.97 -11.57
CA PHE A 235 14.54 -24.21 -10.16
C PHE A 235 13.43 -23.59 -9.31
N LEU A 236 12.97 -22.37 -9.66
CA LEU A 236 11.82 -21.74 -8.99
C LEU A 236 10.55 -22.58 -9.13
N TYR A 237 10.27 -23.14 -10.32
CA TYR A 237 9.09 -23.99 -10.50
C TYR A 237 9.15 -25.24 -9.62
N ARG A 238 10.32 -25.86 -9.53
CA ARG A 238 10.54 -27.05 -8.68
C ARG A 238 10.37 -26.74 -7.20
N ILE A 239 11.07 -25.70 -6.68
CA ILE A 239 11.07 -25.39 -5.26
C ILE A 239 9.71 -24.92 -4.77
N TYR A 240 9.00 -24.09 -5.56
CA TYR A 240 7.64 -23.68 -5.23
C TYR A 240 6.66 -24.87 -5.24
N GLY A 241 6.74 -25.75 -6.23
CA GLY A 241 5.91 -26.95 -6.28
C GLY A 241 6.15 -27.88 -5.07
N GLU A 242 7.39 -28.04 -4.64
CA GLU A 242 7.72 -28.83 -3.44
C GLU A 242 7.31 -28.13 -2.14
N ALA A 243 7.40 -26.79 -2.06
CA ALA A 243 6.89 -26.04 -0.91
C ALA A 243 5.36 -26.17 -0.78
N ILE A 244 4.61 -26.12 -1.89
CA ILE A 244 3.16 -26.37 -1.90
C ILE A 244 2.85 -27.78 -1.36
N LYS A 245 3.52 -28.81 -1.89
CA LYS A 245 3.36 -30.21 -1.42
C LYS A 245 3.72 -30.39 0.06
N ALA A 246 4.68 -29.60 0.56
CA ALA A 246 5.06 -29.59 1.97
C ALA A 246 4.04 -28.87 2.86
N GLY A 247 3.17 -28.02 2.27
CA GLY A 247 2.07 -27.35 2.97
C GLY A 247 2.13 -25.84 3.02
N ALA A 248 2.93 -25.18 2.17
CA ALA A 248 2.87 -23.71 2.03
C ALA A 248 1.49 -23.26 1.55
N THR A 249 1.01 -22.14 2.08
CA THR A 249 -0.29 -21.53 1.74
C THR A 249 -0.14 -20.31 0.84
N THR A 250 1.02 -19.67 0.90
CA THR A 250 1.39 -18.50 0.08
C THR A 250 2.82 -18.68 -0.42
N LEU A 251 3.05 -18.29 -1.66
CA LEU A 251 4.36 -18.25 -2.28
C LEU A 251 4.73 -16.81 -2.60
N THR A 252 5.88 -16.33 -2.15
CA THR A 252 6.35 -14.97 -2.43
C THR A 252 7.47 -14.97 -3.45
N PHE A 253 7.23 -14.28 -4.56
CA PHE A 253 8.27 -13.87 -5.49
C PHE A 253 8.94 -12.61 -4.95
N THR A 254 10.28 -12.62 -4.82
CA THR A 254 11.03 -11.51 -4.27
C THR A 254 12.01 -10.94 -5.28
N ASP A 255 11.82 -9.67 -5.66
CA ASP A 255 12.82 -8.86 -6.36
C ASP A 255 13.74 -8.21 -5.31
N THR A 256 14.61 -9.03 -4.72
CA THR A 256 15.41 -8.69 -3.53
C THR A 256 16.33 -7.50 -3.72
N VAL A 257 16.83 -7.27 -4.93
CA VAL A 257 17.79 -6.20 -5.24
C VAL A 257 17.19 -5.14 -6.17
N GLY A 258 15.87 -5.12 -6.34
CA GLY A 258 15.18 -4.14 -7.18
C GLY A 258 15.66 -4.12 -8.62
N TYR A 259 15.97 -5.30 -9.18
CA TYR A 259 16.62 -5.49 -10.47
C TYR A 259 15.66 -5.59 -11.64
N ASN A 260 14.46 -6.11 -11.40
CA ASN A 260 13.50 -6.43 -12.45
C ASN A 260 12.75 -5.19 -12.96
N PHE A 261 12.31 -5.26 -14.23
CA PHE A 261 11.39 -4.30 -14.82
C PHE A 261 9.93 -4.80 -14.72
N PRO A 262 8.91 -3.90 -14.77
CA PRO A 262 7.50 -4.31 -14.65
C PRO A 262 7.06 -5.38 -15.64
N SER A 263 7.54 -5.33 -16.88
CA SER A 263 7.24 -6.35 -17.90
C SER A 263 7.85 -7.72 -17.58
N GLU A 264 9.03 -7.76 -16.95
CA GLU A 264 9.67 -9.00 -16.52
C GLU A 264 8.89 -9.61 -15.36
N VAL A 265 8.48 -8.78 -14.37
CA VAL A 265 7.67 -9.22 -13.23
C VAL A 265 6.33 -9.76 -13.70
N GLU A 266 5.64 -9.07 -14.63
CA GLU A 266 4.42 -9.56 -15.24
C GLU A 266 4.62 -10.93 -15.89
N GLN A 267 5.71 -11.10 -16.64
CA GLN A 267 6.02 -12.36 -17.28
C GLN A 267 6.36 -13.45 -16.26
N PHE A 268 7.11 -13.14 -15.21
CA PHE A 268 7.39 -14.09 -14.12
C PHE A 268 6.12 -14.62 -13.46
N VAL A 269 5.16 -13.74 -13.15
CA VAL A 269 3.89 -14.17 -12.56
C VAL A 269 3.14 -15.11 -13.51
N LYS A 270 3.10 -14.81 -14.81
CA LYS A 270 2.47 -15.67 -15.84
C LYS A 270 3.18 -17.02 -15.93
N ASP A 271 4.51 -17.01 -15.95
CA ASP A 271 5.33 -18.23 -16.03
C ASP A 271 5.15 -19.11 -14.78
N LEU A 272 5.14 -18.53 -13.58
CA LEU A 272 4.88 -19.28 -12.35
C LEU A 272 3.49 -19.91 -12.37
N LYS A 273 2.46 -19.18 -12.79
CA LYS A 273 1.08 -19.70 -12.90
C LYS A 273 0.95 -20.81 -13.93
N ALA A 274 1.79 -20.81 -14.97
CA ALA A 274 1.75 -21.83 -16.00
C ALA A 274 2.55 -23.09 -15.66
N ASN A 275 3.63 -22.97 -14.86
CA ASN A 275 4.61 -24.06 -14.72
C ASN A 275 4.73 -24.62 -13.30
N VAL A 276 4.26 -23.90 -12.26
CA VAL A 276 4.34 -24.41 -10.88
C VAL A 276 3.15 -25.32 -10.59
N ILE A 277 3.43 -26.58 -10.30
CA ILE A 277 2.40 -27.59 -10.01
C ILE A 277 1.73 -27.26 -8.66
N GLY A 278 0.40 -27.11 -8.68
CA GLY A 278 -0.42 -26.84 -7.50
C GLY A 278 -0.57 -25.35 -7.17
N ILE A 279 -0.09 -24.45 -8.05
CA ILE A 279 -0.14 -22.99 -7.86
C ILE A 279 -1.58 -22.46 -7.66
N GLU A 280 -2.56 -23.16 -8.22
CA GLU A 280 -3.99 -22.84 -8.09
C GLU A 280 -4.54 -23.03 -6.68
N ASN A 281 -3.82 -23.74 -5.82
CA ASN A 281 -4.22 -24.05 -4.44
C ASN A 281 -3.58 -23.11 -3.40
N VAL A 282 -2.82 -22.13 -3.84
CA VAL A 282 -2.09 -21.19 -2.97
C VAL A 282 -2.19 -19.76 -3.47
N ILE A 283 -1.81 -18.80 -2.63
CA ILE A 283 -1.75 -17.38 -2.99
C ILE A 283 -0.34 -17.07 -3.52
N LEU A 284 -0.25 -16.36 -4.63
CA LEU A 284 1.01 -15.78 -5.10
C LEU A 284 1.14 -14.35 -4.57
N SER A 285 2.29 -14.05 -3.97
CA SER A 285 2.64 -12.77 -3.34
C SER A 285 3.82 -12.11 -4.07
N MET A 286 3.85 -10.78 -4.03
CA MET A 286 4.93 -9.96 -4.60
C MET A 286 5.64 -9.17 -3.52
N HIS A 287 6.98 -9.22 -3.53
CA HIS A 287 7.84 -8.42 -2.66
C HIS A 287 8.93 -7.77 -3.49
N CYS A 288 8.93 -6.44 -3.62
CA CYS A 288 9.83 -5.72 -4.52
C CYS A 288 10.61 -4.63 -3.80
N HIS A 289 11.94 -4.62 -3.98
CA HIS A 289 12.83 -3.54 -3.56
C HIS A 289 12.95 -2.44 -4.61
N ASN A 290 13.45 -1.26 -4.20
CA ASN A 290 13.31 -0.01 -4.94
C ASN A 290 14.63 0.53 -5.52
N ASP A 291 15.62 -0.31 -5.74
CA ASP A 291 16.96 0.11 -6.16
C ASP A 291 16.96 0.87 -7.50
N PHE A 292 16.08 0.51 -8.43
CA PHE A 292 15.84 1.28 -9.66
C PHE A 292 14.67 2.27 -9.58
N GLY A 293 14.04 2.45 -8.41
CA GLY A 293 12.84 3.28 -8.28
C GLY A 293 11.58 2.64 -8.87
N LEU A 294 11.56 1.31 -9.07
CA LEU A 294 10.50 0.58 -9.75
C LEU A 294 9.66 -0.30 -8.84
N ALA A 295 9.92 -0.32 -7.53
CA ALA A 295 9.26 -1.25 -6.61
C ALA A 295 7.72 -1.21 -6.70
N ASN A 296 7.11 -0.03 -6.67
CA ASN A 296 5.66 0.09 -6.79
C ASN A 296 5.14 -0.32 -8.18
N ALA A 297 5.86 0.04 -9.25
CA ALA A 297 5.51 -0.35 -10.60
C ALA A 297 5.56 -1.88 -10.78
N ASN A 298 6.61 -2.52 -10.24
CA ASN A 298 6.77 -3.98 -10.23
C ASN A 298 5.66 -4.67 -9.41
N THR A 299 5.34 -4.14 -8.23
CA THR A 299 4.28 -4.68 -7.37
C THR A 299 2.90 -4.59 -8.04
N ILE A 300 2.59 -3.46 -8.71
CA ILE A 300 1.34 -3.27 -9.46
C ILE A 300 1.30 -4.23 -10.66
N ALA A 301 2.40 -4.37 -11.42
CA ALA A 301 2.49 -5.29 -12.56
C ALA A 301 2.25 -6.74 -12.13
N GLY A 302 2.87 -7.17 -11.01
CA GLY A 302 2.66 -8.50 -10.44
C GLY A 302 1.22 -8.75 -9.98
N ALA A 303 0.61 -7.77 -9.30
CA ALA A 303 -0.80 -7.84 -8.90
C ALA A 303 -1.73 -7.92 -10.11
N TYR A 304 -1.50 -7.11 -11.13
CA TYR A 304 -2.27 -7.12 -12.37
C TYR A 304 -2.14 -8.45 -13.13
N ALA A 305 -0.94 -9.04 -13.14
CA ALA A 305 -0.68 -10.34 -13.76
C ALA A 305 -1.30 -11.54 -13.03
N GLY A 306 -1.75 -11.34 -11.77
CA GLY A 306 -2.48 -12.36 -11.03
C GLY A 306 -1.95 -12.73 -9.65
N ALA A 307 -0.93 -12.05 -9.13
CA ALA A 307 -0.61 -12.11 -7.71
C ALA A 307 -1.77 -11.49 -6.90
N ARG A 308 -2.10 -12.08 -5.77
CA ARG A 308 -3.22 -11.62 -4.92
C ARG A 308 -2.81 -11.24 -3.51
N GLN A 309 -1.52 -11.21 -3.27
CA GLN A 309 -0.91 -10.62 -2.08
C GLN A 309 0.26 -9.73 -2.51
N VAL A 310 0.49 -8.64 -1.79
CA VAL A 310 1.64 -7.75 -1.95
C VAL A 310 2.25 -7.44 -0.60
N GLU A 311 3.57 -7.36 -0.55
CA GLU A 311 4.35 -7.05 0.65
C GLU A 311 4.97 -5.68 0.46
N VAL A 312 4.64 -4.77 1.36
CA VAL A 312 4.93 -3.34 1.26
C VAL A 312 5.33 -2.77 2.62
N THR A 313 5.92 -1.57 2.63
CA THR A 313 6.23 -0.86 3.87
C THR A 313 5.65 0.54 3.86
N ILE A 314 5.34 1.07 5.04
CA ILE A 314 5.00 2.48 5.19
C ILE A 314 6.21 3.33 4.78
N ASN A 315 5.97 4.37 4.00
CA ASN A 315 6.98 5.28 3.45
C ASN A 315 7.98 4.61 2.50
N GLY A 316 7.82 3.32 2.20
CA GLY A 316 8.76 2.54 1.40
C GLY A 316 10.11 2.30 2.10
N ILE A 317 10.18 2.39 3.43
CA ILE A 317 11.45 2.16 4.17
C ILE A 317 11.89 0.70 4.02
N GLY A 318 13.20 0.45 4.09
CA GLY A 318 13.80 -0.88 3.98
C GLY A 318 15.25 -0.84 3.59
N GLU A 319 15.83 -2.00 3.36
CA GLU A 319 17.23 -2.15 2.94
C GLU A 319 17.55 -1.31 1.69
N ARG A 320 18.70 -0.69 1.67
CA ARG A 320 19.28 0.11 0.56
C ARG A 320 18.34 1.26 0.13
N ALA A 321 17.63 1.11 -1.01
CA ALA A 321 16.69 2.10 -1.53
C ALA A 321 15.24 1.88 -1.04
N GLY A 322 15.02 0.88 -0.18
CA GLY A 322 13.74 0.58 0.42
C GLY A 322 12.88 -0.40 -0.39
N ASN A 323 11.61 -0.46 -0.02
CA ASN A 323 10.58 -1.37 -0.54
C ASN A 323 9.52 -0.62 -1.37
N ALA A 324 8.59 -1.36 -1.94
CA ALA A 324 7.33 -0.77 -2.42
C ALA A 324 6.60 -0.07 -1.27
N SER A 325 6.18 1.17 -1.50
CA SER A 325 5.45 1.98 -0.51
C SER A 325 3.98 1.54 -0.42
N LEU A 326 3.48 1.26 0.78
CA LEU A 326 2.08 0.90 1.03
C LEU A 326 1.12 1.96 0.48
N GLU A 327 1.33 3.21 0.86
CA GLU A 327 0.49 4.34 0.50
C GLU A 327 0.40 4.54 -1.01
N GLU A 328 1.50 4.37 -1.73
CA GLU A 328 1.55 4.55 -3.19
C GLU A 328 0.80 3.41 -3.90
N PHE A 329 1.06 2.15 -3.51
CA PHE A 329 0.36 1.00 -4.05
C PHE A 329 -1.16 1.10 -3.81
N VAL A 330 -1.55 1.32 -2.56
CA VAL A 330 -2.95 1.35 -2.15
C VAL A 330 -3.73 2.47 -2.83
N MET A 331 -3.14 3.69 -2.91
CA MET A 331 -3.81 4.81 -3.54
C MET A 331 -3.89 4.67 -5.07
N ALA A 332 -2.88 4.09 -5.72
CA ALA A 332 -2.94 3.75 -7.15
C ALA A 332 -4.08 2.75 -7.43
N VAL A 333 -4.18 1.69 -6.63
CA VAL A 333 -5.25 0.67 -6.75
C VAL A 333 -6.62 1.29 -6.42
N LYS A 334 -6.74 2.10 -5.37
CA LYS A 334 -8.00 2.78 -5.02
C LYS A 334 -8.49 3.69 -6.14
N THR A 335 -7.59 4.45 -6.74
CA THR A 335 -7.95 5.47 -7.75
C THR A 335 -8.17 4.86 -9.14
N ARG A 336 -7.37 3.88 -9.55
CA ARG A 336 -7.34 3.35 -10.92
C ARG A 336 -7.62 1.86 -11.03
N GLY A 337 -7.87 1.16 -9.91
CA GLY A 337 -8.08 -0.29 -9.88
C GLY A 337 -9.24 -0.73 -10.75
N LYS A 338 -10.38 -0.03 -10.67
CA LYS A 338 -11.58 -0.34 -11.44
C LYS A 338 -11.36 -0.18 -12.95
N ASP A 339 -10.72 0.90 -13.37
CA ASP A 339 -10.66 1.27 -14.78
C ASP A 339 -9.45 0.68 -15.51
N MET A 340 -8.32 0.51 -14.80
CA MET A 340 -7.04 0.13 -15.40
C MET A 340 -6.48 -1.20 -14.94
N LEU A 341 -6.89 -1.70 -13.76
CA LEU A 341 -6.28 -2.87 -13.14
C LEU A 341 -7.29 -4.01 -12.94
N GLY A 342 -8.27 -4.15 -13.84
CA GLY A 342 -9.22 -5.27 -13.84
C GLY A 342 -10.12 -5.36 -12.59
N GLY A 343 -10.37 -4.24 -11.90
CA GLY A 343 -11.19 -4.18 -10.69
C GLY A 343 -10.42 -4.47 -9.40
N LEU A 344 -9.09 -4.52 -9.42
CA LEU A 344 -8.30 -4.73 -8.20
C LEU A 344 -8.64 -3.70 -7.13
N HIS A 345 -8.73 -4.17 -5.88
CA HIS A 345 -9.00 -3.34 -4.71
C HIS A 345 -8.40 -3.96 -3.45
N THR A 346 -8.31 -3.15 -2.39
CA THR A 346 -7.79 -3.55 -1.07
C THR A 346 -8.79 -3.20 0.03
N GLY A 347 -8.62 -3.78 1.22
CA GLY A 347 -9.40 -3.45 2.42
C GLY A 347 -8.84 -2.30 3.26
N ILE A 348 -7.83 -1.60 2.78
CA ILE A 348 -7.11 -0.57 3.54
C ILE A 348 -8.01 0.64 3.85
N ASN A 349 -8.05 1.06 5.10
CA ASN A 349 -8.66 2.31 5.52
C ASN A 349 -7.72 3.49 5.27
N THR A 350 -7.77 4.01 4.06
CA THR A 350 -6.82 5.02 3.57
C THR A 350 -6.80 6.31 4.39
N LYS A 351 -7.87 6.61 5.15
CA LYS A 351 -7.94 7.80 6.03
C LYS A 351 -6.89 7.82 7.15
N HIS A 352 -6.21 6.69 7.38
CA HIS A 352 -5.12 6.59 8.35
C HIS A 352 -3.73 6.67 7.73
N ILE A 353 -3.59 6.81 6.41
CA ILE A 353 -2.30 6.78 5.70
C ILE A 353 -1.34 7.85 6.24
N VAL A 354 -1.76 9.12 6.25
CA VAL A 354 -0.87 10.23 6.68
C VAL A 354 -0.48 10.10 8.14
N ALA A 355 -1.41 9.72 9.02
CA ALA A 355 -1.11 9.52 10.43
C ALA A 355 -0.11 8.37 10.65
N THR A 356 -0.24 7.28 9.87
CA THR A 356 0.68 6.14 9.93
C THR A 356 2.05 6.51 9.39
N SER A 357 2.10 7.22 8.25
CA SER A 357 3.35 7.71 7.67
C SER A 357 4.16 8.58 8.65
N LYS A 358 3.50 9.54 9.30
CA LYS A 358 4.14 10.42 10.30
C LYS A 358 4.63 9.66 11.52
N MET A 359 3.87 8.68 12.01
CA MET A 359 4.28 7.84 13.14
C MET A 359 5.53 7.03 12.80
N VAL A 360 5.60 6.43 11.60
CA VAL A 360 6.77 5.68 11.17
C VAL A 360 7.97 6.60 10.93
N GLU A 361 7.77 7.80 10.36
CA GLU A 361 8.81 8.83 10.23
C GLU A 361 9.42 9.19 11.59
N GLU A 362 8.57 9.47 12.58
CA GLU A 362 8.98 9.84 13.93
C GLU A 362 9.75 8.71 14.64
N TYR A 363 9.23 7.49 14.61
CA TYR A 363 9.79 6.36 15.37
C TYR A 363 10.99 5.70 14.67
N SER A 364 11.05 5.71 13.35
CA SER A 364 12.21 5.20 12.62
C SER A 364 13.35 6.21 12.53
N GLY A 365 13.08 7.51 12.69
CA GLY A 365 14.03 8.60 12.49
C GLY A 365 14.33 8.86 11.00
N LEU A 366 13.65 8.20 10.06
CA LEU A 366 13.84 8.37 8.62
C LEU A 366 12.85 9.39 8.07
N SER A 367 13.33 10.59 7.76
CA SER A 367 12.49 11.69 7.27
C SER A 367 11.85 11.41 5.92
N VAL A 368 10.57 11.74 5.79
CA VAL A 368 9.82 11.70 4.54
C VAL A 368 10.16 12.92 3.69
N GLN A 369 10.60 12.71 2.45
CA GLN A 369 10.90 13.81 1.54
C GLN A 369 9.65 14.64 1.25
N PRO A 370 9.73 15.99 1.21
CA PRO A 370 8.55 16.83 0.96
C PRO A 370 7.78 16.50 -0.32
N HIS A 371 8.46 15.99 -1.35
CA HIS A 371 7.86 15.59 -2.63
C HIS A 371 7.55 14.09 -2.73
N LYS A 372 7.65 13.32 -1.62
CA LYS A 372 7.25 11.92 -1.60
C LYS A 372 5.79 11.79 -2.03
N ALA A 373 5.53 10.86 -2.94
CA ALA A 373 4.17 10.62 -3.40
C ALA A 373 3.22 10.28 -2.23
N ILE A 374 2.00 10.72 -2.31
CA ILE A 374 0.87 10.49 -1.39
C ILE A 374 1.05 11.15 -0.01
N VAL A 375 2.20 11.08 0.65
CA VAL A 375 2.38 11.49 2.07
C VAL A 375 3.32 12.69 2.26
N GLY A 376 4.05 13.09 1.23
CA GLY A 376 4.97 14.23 1.31
C GLY A 376 4.24 15.55 1.55
N ALA A 377 4.90 16.48 2.23
CA ALA A 377 4.32 17.77 2.62
C ALA A 377 3.81 18.62 1.41
N ASN A 378 4.36 18.37 0.21
CA ASN A 378 4.02 19.12 -0.99
C ASN A 378 2.87 18.52 -1.82
N ILE A 379 2.28 17.40 -1.40
CA ILE A 379 1.31 16.65 -2.24
C ILE A 379 0.08 17.48 -2.65
N PHE A 380 -0.33 18.43 -1.81
CA PHE A 380 -1.42 19.37 -2.07
C PHE A 380 -0.93 20.83 -2.11
N SER A 381 0.34 21.06 -2.48
CA SER A 381 0.94 22.39 -2.52
C SER A 381 1.23 22.82 -3.95
N HIS A 382 0.79 24.01 -4.32
CA HIS A 382 0.90 24.55 -5.67
C HIS A 382 1.65 25.88 -5.67
N ALA A 383 2.82 25.92 -6.33
CA ALA A 383 3.67 27.11 -6.43
C ALA A 383 3.65 27.76 -7.84
N SER A 384 3.32 26.99 -8.90
CA SER A 384 3.17 27.50 -10.25
C SER A 384 1.89 28.33 -10.41
N GLY A 385 1.96 29.52 -10.98
CA GLY A 385 0.79 30.39 -11.19
C GLY A 385 -0.31 29.75 -12.05
N ILE A 386 0.05 28.90 -13.03
CA ILE A 386 -0.90 28.16 -13.86
C ILE A 386 -1.64 27.11 -13.01
N HIS A 387 -0.90 26.36 -12.16
CA HIS A 387 -1.50 25.38 -11.26
C HIS A 387 -2.39 26.06 -10.22
N GLN A 388 -1.92 27.17 -9.63
CA GLN A 388 -2.69 27.95 -8.65
C GLN A 388 -4.02 28.43 -9.23
N ASP A 389 -4.01 28.99 -10.43
CA ASP A 389 -5.23 29.45 -11.12
C ASP A 389 -6.20 28.28 -11.40
N GLY A 390 -5.66 27.14 -11.82
CA GLY A 390 -6.46 25.92 -12.04
C GLY A 390 -7.12 25.41 -10.77
N VAL A 391 -6.35 25.23 -9.70
CA VAL A 391 -6.82 24.70 -8.40
C VAL A 391 -7.84 25.63 -7.75
N LEU A 392 -7.64 26.97 -7.84
CA LEU A 392 -8.61 27.95 -7.34
C LEU A 392 -9.96 27.87 -8.05
N LYS A 393 -9.98 27.49 -9.32
CA LYS A 393 -11.21 27.26 -10.09
C LYS A 393 -11.84 25.90 -9.81
N ASN A 394 -11.02 24.86 -9.77
CA ASN A 394 -11.42 23.49 -9.45
C ASN A 394 -10.19 22.66 -9.04
N LYS A 395 -10.19 22.11 -7.82
CA LYS A 395 -9.08 21.28 -7.30
C LYS A 395 -8.75 20.11 -8.21
N SER A 396 -9.74 19.48 -8.83
CA SER A 396 -9.55 18.32 -9.73
C SER A 396 -8.74 18.63 -10.99
N THR A 397 -8.39 19.91 -11.26
CA THR A 397 -7.50 20.26 -12.37
C THR A 397 -6.08 19.74 -12.17
N TYR A 398 -5.64 19.60 -10.90
CA TYR A 398 -4.28 19.16 -10.54
C TYR A 398 -4.23 18.17 -9.38
N GLU A 399 -5.32 17.92 -8.67
CA GLU A 399 -5.41 16.98 -7.56
C GLU A 399 -6.19 15.72 -8.00
N ILE A 400 -5.50 14.58 -8.09
CA ILE A 400 -6.09 13.28 -8.50
C ILE A 400 -6.64 12.47 -7.33
N ILE A 401 -6.33 12.88 -6.10
CA ILE A 401 -6.83 12.31 -4.84
C ILE A 401 -7.32 13.45 -3.95
N LEU A 402 -8.26 13.15 -3.07
CA LEU A 402 -8.74 14.12 -2.09
C LEU A 402 -7.92 14.03 -0.80
N ALA A 403 -7.65 15.17 -0.17
CA ALA A 403 -6.90 15.23 1.10
C ALA A 403 -7.54 14.36 2.19
N GLU A 404 -8.87 14.41 2.30
CA GLU A 404 -9.64 13.59 3.24
C GLU A 404 -9.57 12.08 2.98
N ASP A 405 -9.29 11.66 1.75
CA ASP A 405 -9.15 10.25 1.40
C ASP A 405 -7.95 9.57 2.07
N ILE A 406 -6.92 10.34 2.39
CA ILE A 406 -5.69 9.87 3.04
C ILE A 406 -5.53 10.39 4.47
N GLY A 407 -6.52 11.14 4.98
CA GLY A 407 -6.48 11.76 6.30
C GLY A 407 -5.50 12.93 6.40
N TYR A 408 -5.24 13.61 5.28
CA TYR A 408 -4.40 14.80 5.26
C TYR A 408 -5.19 16.01 5.77
N VAL A 409 -4.67 16.70 6.77
CA VAL A 409 -5.22 17.94 7.29
C VAL A 409 -4.37 19.09 6.78
N HIS A 410 -4.94 19.98 5.99
CA HIS A 410 -4.25 21.16 5.49
C HIS A 410 -3.85 22.07 6.65
N SER A 411 -2.60 22.50 6.68
CA SER A 411 -2.14 23.57 7.57
C SER A 411 -2.65 24.96 7.12
N HIS A 412 -3.04 25.07 5.84
CA HIS A 412 -3.61 26.26 5.22
C HIS A 412 -4.70 25.85 4.22
N ASP A 413 -5.82 26.58 4.20
CA ASP A 413 -7.06 26.20 3.50
C ASP A 413 -6.97 25.96 1.98
N THR A 414 -5.93 26.44 1.29
CA THR A 414 -5.90 26.43 -0.20
C THR A 414 -4.75 25.66 -0.82
N GLY A 415 -3.72 25.26 -0.07
CA GLY A 415 -2.51 24.66 -0.64
C GLY A 415 -1.71 25.61 -1.57
N ILE A 416 -2.05 26.89 -1.62
CA ILE A 416 -1.37 27.88 -2.47
C ILE A 416 -0.12 28.40 -1.76
N VAL A 417 1.04 28.12 -2.33
CA VAL A 417 2.35 28.63 -1.88
C VAL A 417 2.74 29.81 -2.74
N LEU A 418 2.65 31.03 -2.18
CA LEU A 418 2.97 32.25 -2.91
C LEU A 418 4.48 32.43 -3.09
N GLY A 419 4.89 32.88 -4.29
CA GLY A 419 6.28 33.11 -4.64
C GLY A 419 6.42 33.77 -6.03
N LYS A 420 7.65 33.85 -6.53
CA LYS A 420 7.97 34.52 -7.81
C LYS A 420 7.15 34.07 -9.03
N HIS A 421 6.64 32.83 -8.99
CA HIS A 421 5.84 32.24 -10.07
C HIS A 421 4.33 32.44 -9.89
N SER A 422 3.89 33.01 -8.77
CA SER A 422 2.47 33.26 -8.52
C SER A 422 1.91 34.38 -9.40
N GLY A 423 0.69 34.16 -9.89
CA GLY A 423 -0.07 35.11 -10.68
C GLY A 423 -0.97 36.01 -9.82
N ARG A 424 -1.62 36.99 -10.49
CA ARG A 424 -2.53 37.96 -9.86
C ARG A 424 -3.67 37.26 -9.08
N HIS A 425 -4.28 36.22 -9.63
CA HIS A 425 -5.39 35.48 -8.99
C HIS A 425 -5.01 34.85 -7.67
N ALA A 426 -3.82 34.24 -7.57
CA ALA A 426 -3.35 33.60 -6.35
C ALA A 426 -3.10 34.63 -5.23
N LEU A 427 -2.44 35.77 -5.58
CA LEU A 427 -2.23 36.85 -4.61
C LEU A 427 -3.58 37.48 -4.18
N LYS A 428 -4.47 37.79 -5.12
CA LYS A 428 -5.79 38.37 -4.83
C LYS A 428 -6.61 37.44 -3.89
N SER A 429 -6.63 36.14 -4.18
CA SER A 429 -7.30 35.14 -3.33
C SER A 429 -6.74 35.13 -1.91
N ARG A 430 -5.40 35.18 -1.74
CA ARG A 430 -4.78 35.19 -0.41
C ARG A 430 -5.03 36.48 0.34
N LEU A 431 -4.98 37.64 -0.33
CA LEU A 431 -5.30 38.95 0.28
C LEU A 431 -6.75 38.99 0.77
N LEU A 432 -7.70 38.49 -0.03
CA LEU A 432 -9.09 38.36 0.40
C LEU A 432 -9.26 37.49 1.64
N GLN A 433 -8.54 36.36 1.74
CA GLN A 433 -8.53 35.50 2.95
C GLN A 433 -7.98 36.24 4.18
N LEU A 434 -7.02 37.17 3.98
CA LEU A 434 -6.48 38.01 5.05
C LEU A 434 -7.36 39.22 5.37
N GLY A 435 -8.51 39.38 4.67
CA GLY A 435 -9.47 40.47 4.89
C GLY A 435 -9.19 41.72 4.07
N HIS A 436 -8.29 41.68 3.09
CA HIS A 436 -7.94 42.82 2.24
C HIS A 436 -8.63 42.72 0.88
N ASP A 437 -9.70 43.45 0.69
CA ASP A 437 -10.36 43.65 -0.62
C ASP A 437 -9.87 44.98 -1.23
N LEU A 438 -8.95 44.91 -2.18
CA LEU A 438 -8.29 46.06 -2.79
C LEU A 438 -8.92 46.39 -4.14
N ASP A 439 -9.07 47.70 -4.45
CA ASP A 439 -9.38 48.14 -5.80
C ASP A 439 -8.25 47.77 -6.79
N GLU A 440 -8.56 47.78 -8.09
CA GLU A 440 -7.60 47.32 -9.12
C GLU A 440 -6.30 48.15 -9.15
N LYS A 441 -6.34 49.45 -8.80
CA LYS A 441 -5.15 50.29 -8.81
C LYS A 441 -4.23 49.93 -7.66
N LYS A 442 -4.75 49.87 -6.43
CA LYS A 442 -3.99 49.45 -5.24
C LYS A 442 -3.50 48.03 -5.36
N PHE A 443 -4.35 47.14 -5.87
CA PHE A 443 -3.93 45.73 -6.10
C PHE A 443 -2.77 45.67 -7.10
N HIS A 444 -2.74 46.49 -8.15
CA HIS A 444 -1.63 46.51 -9.10
C HIS A 444 -0.31 46.91 -8.40
N GLU A 445 -0.34 47.98 -7.58
CA GLU A 445 0.82 48.45 -6.82
C GLU A 445 1.34 47.35 -5.86
N VAL A 446 0.44 46.70 -5.09
CA VAL A 446 0.77 45.60 -4.22
C VAL A 446 1.36 44.43 -5.01
N PHE A 447 0.81 44.12 -6.19
CA PHE A 447 1.32 43.03 -7.03
C PHE A 447 2.75 43.27 -7.53
N GLU A 448 3.09 44.49 -7.95
CA GLU A 448 4.46 44.81 -8.38
C GLU A 448 5.46 44.71 -7.22
N HIS A 449 5.11 45.22 -6.04
CA HIS A 449 5.92 45.09 -4.84
C HIS A 449 6.05 43.61 -4.42
N PHE A 450 4.96 42.83 -4.49
CA PHE A 450 4.95 41.41 -4.25
C PHE A 450 5.95 40.67 -5.18
N LYS A 451 5.95 40.98 -6.48
CA LYS A 451 6.87 40.37 -7.44
C LYS A 451 8.33 40.65 -7.08
N SER A 452 8.65 41.90 -6.76
CA SER A 452 9.99 42.31 -6.36
C SER A 452 10.43 41.65 -5.08
N LEU A 453 9.56 41.51 -4.05
CA LEU A 453 9.86 40.83 -2.81
C LEU A 453 10.07 39.30 -3.03
N ALA A 454 9.23 38.68 -3.88
CA ALA A 454 9.29 37.26 -4.18
C ALA A 454 10.54 36.86 -4.99
N GLU A 455 11.25 37.77 -5.62
CA GLU A 455 12.55 37.53 -6.26
C GLU A 455 13.68 37.44 -5.25
N THR A 456 13.56 38.08 -4.11
CA THR A 456 14.61 38.14 -3.07
C THR A 456 14.35 37.24 -1.88
N LYS A 457 13.09 36.86 -1.62
CA LYS A 457 12.69 36.06 -0.48
C LYS A 457 12.13 34.71 -0.93
N LYS A 458 12.73 33.59 -0.43
CA LYS A 458 12.36 32.22 -0.82
C LYS A 458 10.95 31.77 -0.36
N SER A 459 10.50 32.32 0.78
CA SER A 459 9.20 31.98 1.38
C SER A 459 8.56 33.28 1.86
N LEU A 460 7.35 33.53 1.42
CA LEU A 460 6.55 34.69 1.80
C LEU A 460 5.56 34.30 2.90
N THR A 461 5.49 35.10 3.95
CA THR A 461 4.56 34.91 5.07
C THR A 461 3.32 35.80 4.90
N ASN A 462 2.29 35.59 5.73
CA ASN A 462 1.12 36.46 5.74
C ASN A 462 1.49 37.87 6.18
N GLU A 463 2.41 38.02 7.14
CA GLU A 463 2.93 39.31 7.62
C GLU A 463 3.64 40.10 6.51
N ASP A 464 4.36 39.40 5.61
CA ASP A 464 4.95 40.04 4.44
C ASP A 464 3.87 40.66 3.54
N LEU A 465 2.79 39.88 3.29
CA LEU A 465 1.68 40.34 2.43
C LEU A 465 0.93 41.54 3.04
N GLU A 466 0.67 41.48 4.34
CA GLU A 466 0.06 42.58 5.08
C GLU A 466 0.93 43.85 5.03
N SER A 467 2.26 43.70 5.20
CA SER A 467 3.21 44.79 5.08
C SER A 467 3.15 45.46 3.69
N LEU A 468 3.03 44.68 2.61
CA LEU A 468 2.90 45.18 1.26
C LEU A 468 1.59 46.01 1.06
N VAL A 469 0.49 45.53 1.66
CA VAL A 469 -0.80 46.25 1.63
C VAL A 469 -0.70 47.59 2.37
N TYR A 470 -0.07 47.61 3.57
CA TYR A 470 0.12 48.84 4.33
C TYR A 470 1.03 49.84 3.60
N GLN A 471 2.07 49.38 2.91
CA GLN A 471 2.95 50.25 2.11
C GLN A 471 2.25 50.88 0.92
N ALA A 472 1.31 50.18 0.27
CA ALA A 472 0.50 50.72 -0.83
C ALA A 472 -0.68 51.60 -0.36
N ALA A 473 -0.96 51.63 0.94
CA ALA A 473 -2.03 52.47 1.51
C ALA A 473 -1.54 53.86 1.95
N ASN A 474 -0.21 54.01 2.10
CA ASN A 474 0.45 55.28 2.47
C ASN A 474 1.17 55.89 1.27
#